data_76b146d1236ee58fdfcac9f2697afafc
#
_entry.id   76b146d1236ee58fdfcac9f2697afafc
#
_cell.length_a   1.000
_cell.length_b   1.000
_cell.length_c   1.000
_cell.angle_alpha   90.00
_cell.angle_beta   90.00
_cell.angle_gamma   90.00
#
_symmetry.space_group_name_H-M   'P 1'
#
loop_
_entity.id
_entity.type
_entity.pdbx_description
1 polymer ?
#
loop_
_entity_poly.entity_id
_entity_poly.type
_entity_poly.pdbx_seq_one_letter_code
_entity_poly.pdbx_strand_id
1 'polypeptide(L)'
;LILLPLPRILVVDEPTAGLDPRERIRFRNLLVELSKDRIVIFSTHIIEDISSSCSQVVVINKGSLKYFGDPVDMVGMAAGKVWQFDIGKTEFEQALDKSRIVNHIQKDDRIRVRYLSTISPYDGAVQVEPNLEDAYLCLLKEL
;
A
#
# COMPACT_ATOMS: atom_id res chain seq x y z
N LEU A 1 -20.42 4.45 -18.25
CA LEU A 1 -19.35 3.79 -19.03
C LEU A 1 -19.97 2.92 -20.10
N ILE A 2 -19.85 3.32 -21.37
CA ILE A 2 -20.38 2.54 -22.51
C ILE A 2 -19.25 1.63 -23.00
N LEU A 3 -19.29 0.37 -22.62
CA LEU A 3 -18.38 -0.68 -23.12
C LEU A 3 -19.00 -1.35 -24.35
N LEU A 4 -18.85 -0.74 -25.53
CA LEU A 4 -19.31 -1.29 -26.80
C LEU A 4 -18.21 -1.13 -27.86
N PRO A 5 -17.73 -2.23 -28.48
CA PRO A 5 -17.81 -3.64 -28.07
C PRO A 5 -16.94 -3.93 -26.85
N LEU A 6 -17.22 -4.98 -26.11
CA LEU A 6 -16.43 -5.39 -24.96
C LEU A 6 -15.01 -5.85 -25.40
N PRO A 7 -13.93 -5.09 -25.12
CA PRO A 7 -12.59 -5.43 -25.56
C PRO A 7 -12.03 -6.64 -24.79
N ARG A 8 -11.10 -7.38 -25.40
CA ARG A 8 -10.35 -8.46 -24.71
C ARG A 8 -9.37 -7.91 -23.68
N ILE A 9 -8.91 -6.69 -23.88
CA ILE A 9 -7.99 -5.99 -22.98
C ILE A 9 -8.63 -4.64 -22.65
N LEU A 10 -8.85 -4.41 -21.38
CA LEU A 10 -9.34 -3.14 -20.84
C LEU A 10 -8.22 -2.46 -20.07
N VAL A 11 -7.88 -1.23 -20.44
CA VAL A 11 -6.90 -0.40 -19.75
C VAL A 11 -7.59 0.85 -19.24
N VAL A 12 -7.53 1.12 -17.96
CA VAL A 12 -8.16 2.29 -17.34
C VAL A 12 -7.19 2.98 -16.38
N ASP A 13 -7.21 4.30 -16.40
CA ASP A 13 -6.34 5.15 -15.59
C ASP A 13 -7.14 5.72 -14.43
N GLU A 14 -6.67 5.49 -13.19
CA GLU A 14 -7.26 5.96 -11.93
C GLU A 14 -8.80 5.82 -11.84
N PRO A 15 -9.37 4.64 -12.11
CA PRO A 15 -10.80 4.51 -12.34
C PRO A 15 -11.67 4.76 -11.11
N THR A 16 -11.10 4.73 -9.91
CA THR A 16 -11.79 4.93 -8.64
C THR A 16 -11.58 6.33 -8.06
N ALA A 17 -10.77 7.16 -8.72
CA ALA A 17 -10.52 8.52 -8.28
C ALA A 17 -11.81 9.35 -8.23
N GLY A 18 -12.04 10.03 -7.10
CA GLY A 18 -13.23 10.87 -6.90
C GLY A 18 -14.54 10.13 -6.60
N LEU A 19 -14.53 8.80 -6.55
CA LEU A 19 -15.68 8.00 -6.16
C LEU A 19 -15.83 7.99 -4.63
N ASP A 20 -17.07 7.98 -4.15
CA ASP A 20 -17.34 7.70 -2.74
C ASP A 20 -17.01 6.23 -2.38
N PRO A 21 -16.87 5.88 -1.09
CA PRO A 21 -16.47 4.52 -0.68
C PRO A 21 -17.39 3.40 -1.21
N ARG A 22 -18.69 3.64 -1.33
CA ARG A 22 -19.64 2.64 -1.83
C ARG A 22 -19.50 2.44 -3.35
N GLU A 23 -19.35 3.52 -4.09
CA GLU A 23 -19.14 3.48 -5.54
C GLU A 23 -17.80 2.84 -5.87
N ARG A 24 -16.76 3.12 -5.07
CA ARG A 24 -15.44 2.49 -5.21
C ARG A 24 -15.52 0.97 -5.06
N ILE A 25 -16.21 0.46 -4.04
CA ILE A 25 -16.42 -0.97 -3.85
C ILE A 25 -17.16 -1.58 -5.03
N ARG A 26 -18.23 -0.93 -5.50
CA ARG A 26 -18.99 -1.41 -6.67
C ARG A 26 -18.14 -1.47 -7.92
N PHE A 27 -17.32 -0.45 -8.13
CA PHE A 27 -16.46 -0.38 -9.32
C PHE A 27 -15.35 -1.45 -9.27
N ARG A 28 -14.70 -1.66 -8.12
CA ARG A 28 -13.75 -2.76 -7.93
C ARG A 28 -14.36 -4.13 -8.23
N ASN A 29 -15.55 -4.39 -7.68
CA ASN A 29 -16.27 -5.64 -7.97
C ASN A 29 -16.55 -5.81 -9.45
N LEU A 30 -16.90 -4.73 -10.16
CA LEU A 30 -17.10 -4.73 -11.61
C LEU A 30 -15.79 -5.09 -12.34
N LEU A 31 -14.65 -4.51 -11.96
CA LEU A 31 -13.34 -4.85 -12.55
C LEU A 31 -12.99 -6.33 -12.36
N VAL A 32 -13.22 -6.86 -11.15
CA VAL A 32 -13.02 -8.28 -10.85
C VAL A 32 -13.93 -9.16 -11.70
N GLU A 33 -15.19 -8.81 -11.85
CA GLU A 33 -16.13 -9.56 -12.71
C GLU A 33 -15.68 -9.54 -14.17
N LEU A 34 -15.29 -8.39 -14.68
CA LEU A 34 -14.77 -8.23 -16.04
C LEU A 34 -13.48 -9.01 -16.28
N SER A 35 -12.65 -9.21 -15.25
CA SER A 35 -11.37 -9.92 -15.35
C SER A 35 -11.53 -11.43 -15.54
N LYS A 36 -12.71 -12.00 -15.35
CA LYS A 36 -12.96 -13.44 -15.56
C LYS A 36 -12.77 -13.85 -17.03
N ASP A 37 -13.12 -12.97 -17.96
CA ASP A 37 -13.15 -13.26 -19.40
C ASP A 37 -12.17 -12.39 -20.21
N ARG A 38 -11.44 -11.50 -19.56
CA ARG A 38 -10.56 -10.55 -20.22
C ARG A 38 -9.41 -10.10 -19.34
N ILE A 39 -8.43 -9.45 -19.96
CA ILE A 39 -7.34 -8.80 -19.25
C ILE A 39 -7.81 -7.40 -18.85
N VAL A 40 -7.77 -7.10 -17.54
CA VAL A 40 -8.05 -5.77 -17.00
C VAL A 40 -6.77 -5.21 -16.39
N ILE A 41 -6.34 -4.06 -16.88
CA ILE A 41 -5.19 -3.33 -16.38
C ILE A 41 -5.70 -1.97 -15.91
N PHE A 42 -5.42 -1.61 -14.69
CA PHE A 42 -5.74 -0.26 -14.20
C PHE A 42 -4.59 0.34 -13.39
N SER A 43 -4.41 1.64 -13.51
CA SER A 43 -3.54 2.40 -12.63
C SER A 43 -4.29 2.87 -11.40
N THR A 44 -3.61 2.94 -10.27
CA THR A 44 -4.14 3.56 -9.05
C THR A 44 -3.02 3.96 -8.10
N HIS A 45 -3.24 5.00 -7.33
CA HIS A 45 -2.41 5.34 -6.18
C HIS A 45 -3.06 4.90 -4.85
N ILE A 46 -4.22 4.23 -4.92
CA ILE A 46 -5.00 3.80 -3.77
C ILE A 46 -4.69 2.32 -3.50
N ILE A 47 -3.94 2.07 -2.43
CA ILE A 47 -3.44 0.73 -2.08
C ILE A 47 -4.57 -0.27 -1.81
N GLU A 48 -5.69 0.19 -1.25
CA GLU A 48 -6.88 -0.64 -1.01
C GLU A 48 -7.49 -1.22 -2.30
N ASP A 49 -7.35 -0.52 -3.43
CA ASP A 49 -7.86 -1.01 -4.70
C ASP A 49 -7.04 -2.21 -5.19
N ILE A 50 -5.75 -2.24 -4.89
CA ILE A 50 -4.85 -3.33 -5.24
C ILE A 50 -5.12 -4.56 -4.37
N SER A 51 -5.13 -4.38 -3.05
CA SER A 51 -5.22 -5.48 -2.08
C SER A 51 -6.50 -6.33 -2.22
N SER A 52 -7.57 -5.74 -2.77
CA SER A 52 -8.88 -6.40 -2.87
C SER A 52 -9.28 -6.82 -4.28
N SER A 53 -8.50 -6.47 -5.33
CA SER A 53 -8.96 -6.64 -6.71
C SER A 53 -7.91 -7.20 -7.66
N CYS A 54 -6.64 -7.24 -7.29
CA CYS A 54 -5.56 -7.60 -8.19
C CYS A 54 -4.92 -8.93 -7.83
N SER A 55 -4.68 -9.76 -8.84
CA SER A 55 -3.84 -10.97 -8.75
C SER A 55 -2.36 -10.67 -9.05
N GLN A 56 -2.10 -9.57 -9.73
CA GLN A 56 -0.74 -9.10 -10.01
C GLN A 56 -0.65 -7.60 -9.87
N VAL A 57 0.47 -7.11 -9.40
CA VAL A 57 0.78 -5.70 -9.24
C VAL A 57 2.11 -5.33 -9.89
N VAL A 58 2.12 -4.16 -10.49
CA VAL A 58 3.34 -3.52 -11.02
C VAL A 58 3.56 -2.24 -10.22
N VAL A 59 4.72 -2.11 -9.60
CA VAL A 59 5.12 -0.86 -8.92
C VAL A 59 6.17 -0.15 -9.77
N ILE A 60 5.83 1.07 -10.18
CA ILE A 60 6.71 1.93 -10.96
C ILE A 60 7.02 3.18 -10.13
N ASN A 61 8.29 3.53 -10.04
CA ASN A 61 8.74 4.75 -9.39
C ASN A 61 9.78 5.47 -10.25
N LYS A 62 9.55 6.74 -10.53
CA LYS A 62 10.45 7.59 -11.35
C LYS A 62 10.84 6.93 -12.69
N GLY A 63 9.89 6.29 -13.36
CA GLY A 63 10.10 5.61 -14.63
C GLY A 63 10.81 4.25 -14.54
N SER A 64 11.10 3.76 -13.32
CA SER A 64 11.76 2.47 -13.11
C SER A 64 10.79 1.46 -12.51
N LEU A 65 10.84 0.23 -13.01
CA LEU A 65 10.11 -0.90 -12.43
C LEU A 65 10.74 -1.27 -11.07
N LYS A 66 9.96 -1.25 -10.01
CA LYS A 66 10.39 -1.62 -8.66
C LYS A 66 9.90 -3.01 -8.24
N TYR A 67 8.74 -3.40 -8.73
CA TYR A 67 8.17 -4.71 -8.45
C TYR A 67 7.22 -5.14 -9.56
N PHE A 68 7.16 -6.44 -9.81
CA PHE A 68 6.14 -7.12 -10.62
C PHE A 68 5.86 -8.49 -10.03
N GLY A 69 4.62 -8.77 -9.65
CA GLY A 69 4.24 -10.08 -9.09
C GLY A 69 2.96 -10.03 -8.27
N ASP A 70 2.78 -11.06 -7.46
CA ASP A 70 1.64 -11.20 -6.56
C ASP A 70 1.71 -10.18 -5.41
N PRO A 71 0.62 -9.48 -5.06
CA PRO A 71 0.58 -8.57 -3.92
C PRO A 71 0.98 -9.23 -2.59
N VAL A 72 0.67 -10.52 -2.39
CA VAL A 72 1.03 -11.26 -1.16
C VAL A 72 2.54 -11.44 -1.05
N ASP A 73 3.20 -11.80 -2.16
CA ASP A 73 4.67 -11.92 -2.20
C ASP A 73 5.33 -10.57 -1.94
N MET A 74 4.75 -9.50 -2.48
CA MET A 74 5.22 -8.13 -2.21
C MET A 74 5.17 -7.80 -0.71
N VAL A 75 4.06 -8.14 -0.03
CA VAL A 75 3.93 -7.96 1.43
C VAL A 75 5.01 -8.74 2.17
N GLY A 76 5.30 -9.97 1.75
CA GLY A 76 6.37 -10.80 2.32
C GLY A 76 7.76 -10.14 2.30
N MET A 77 8.05 -9.28 1.34
CA MET A 77 9.33 -8.55 1.25
C MET A 77 9.53 -7.54 2.40
N ALA A 78 8.47 -7.09 3.05
CA ALA A 78 8.51 -6.20 4.20
C ALA A 78 8.58 -6.94 5.54
N ALA A 79 8.57 -8.27 5.54
CA ALA A 79 8.66 -9.06 6.77
C ALA A 79 9.94 -8.73 7.56
N GLY A 80 9.78 -8.53 8.86
CA GLY A 80 10.89 -8.16 9.76
C GLY A 80 11.35 -6.70 9.68
N LYS A 81 10.72 -5.87 8.83
CA LYS A 81 11.10 -4.46 8.63
C LYS A 81 10.07 -3.47 9.19
N VAL A 82 8.96 -3.96 9.70
CA VAL A 82 7.87 -3.12 10.22
C VAL A 82 7.82 -3.19 11.73
N TRP A 83 7.89 -2.04 12.37
CA TRP A 83 7.96 -1.89 13.81
C TRP A 83 6.85 -1.02 14.34
N GLN A 84 6.39 -1.32 15.55
CA GLN A 84 5.43 -0.50 16.26
C GLN A 84 5.93 -0.22 17.68
N PHE A 85 5.81 1.03 18.13
CA PHE A 85 6.21 1.46 19.46
C PHE A 85 5.46 2.73 19.88
N ASP A 86 5.42 2.97 21.19
CA ASP A 86 4.86 4.20 21.76
C ASP A 86 6.02 5.10 22.24
N ILE A 87 6.06 6.35 21.78
CA ILE A 87 7.12 7.33 22.02
C ILE A 87 6.55 8.63 22.61
N GLY A 88 7.35 9.34 23.41
CA GLY A 88 6.99 10.67 23.91
C GLY A 88 6.97 11.73 22.81
N LYS A 89 6.18 12.78 22.96
CA LYS A 89 6.04 13.86 21.95
C LYS A 89 7.37 14.51 21.60
N THR A 90 8.18 14.85 22.58
CA THR A 90 9.47 15.50 22.37
C THR A 90 10.45 14.60 21.62
N GLU A 91 10.51 13.32 21.99
CA GLU A 91 11.36 12.33 21.32
C GLU A 91 10.88 12.04 19.90
N PHE A 92 9.55 11.97 19.68
CA PHE A 92 8.97 11.82 18.35
C PHE A 92 9.42 12.91 17.39
N GLU A 93 9.53 14.15 17.85
CA GLU A 93 9.96 15.27 17.02
C GLU A 93 11.46 15.27 16.73
N GLN A 94 12.27 14.80 17.66
CA GLN A 94 13.74 14.96 17.62
C GLN A 94 14.49 13.71 17.19
N ALA A 95 14.01 12.51 17.53
CA ALA A 95 14.79 11.29 17.44
C ALA A 95 14.48 10.42 16.21
N LEU A 96 13.36 10.64 15.52
CA LEU A 96 12.92 9.77 14.42
C LEU A 96 13.15 10.39 13.03
N ASP A 97 13.64 9.57 12.12
CA ASP A 97 13.58 9.87 10.69
C ASP A 97 12.12 9.82 10.21
N LYS A 98 11.51 10.99 10.08
CA LYS A 98 10.10 11.15 9.66
C LYS A 98 9.79 10.47 8.33
N SER A 99 10.78 10.33 7.46
CA SER A 99 10.61 9.69 6.17
C SER A 99 10.28 8.19 6.27
N ARG A 100 10.61 7.56 7.39
CA ARG A 100 10.39 6.13 7.65
C ARG A 100 9.09 5.84 8.42
N ILE A 101 8.37 6.87 8.83
CA ILE A 101 7.08 6.72 9.48
C ILE A 101 6.03 6.36 8.43
N VAL A 102 5.36 5.23 8.62
CA VAL A 102 4.19 4.82 7.80
C VAL A 102 2.97 5.59 8.26
N ASN A 103 2.67 5.47 9.54
CA ASN A 103 1.62 6.25 10.19
C ASN A 103 1.92 6.46 11.67
N HIS A 104 1.20 7.36 12.30
CA HIS A 104 1.25 7.57 13.73
C HIS A 104 -0.11 8.01 14.27
N ILE A 105 -0.40 7.65 15.51
CA ILE A 105 -1.64 7.97 16.20
C ILE A 105 -1.32 8.54 17.57
N GLN A 106 -1.91 9.68 17.90
CA GLN A 106 -1.85 10.24 19.25
C GLN A 106 -2.65 9.33 20.19
N LYS A 107 -2.03 8.87 21.27
CA LYS A 107 -2.65 8.06 22.32
C LYS A 107 -2.27 8.64 23.67
N ASP A 108 -3.21 9.37 24.27
CA ASP A 108 -2.99 10.11 25.51
C ASP A 108 -1.76 11.05 25.41
N ASP A 109 -0.76 10.85 26.26
CA ASP A 109 0.49 11.63 26.28
C ASP A 109 1.60 11.06 25.37
N ARG A 110 1.33 9.94 24.70
CA ARG A 110 2.30 9.26 23.82
C ARG A 110 1.79 9.23 22.39
N ILE A 111 2.72 8.94 21.49
CA ILE A 111 2.45 8.75 20.07
C ILE A 111 2.79 7.30 19.73
N ARG A 112 1.80 6.56 19.24
CA ARG A 112 2.03 5.24 18.65
C ARG A 112 2.48 5.40 17.22
N VAL A 113 3.64 4.84 16.91
CA VAL A 113 4.28 4.97 15.60
C VAL A 113 4.37 3.61 14.93
N ARG A 114 4.02 3.54 13.63
CA ARG A 114 4.35 2.45 12.73
C ARG A 114 5.52 2.90 11.86
N TYR A 115 6.61 2.14 11.88
CA TYR A 115 7.92 2.59 11.39
C TYR A 115 8.64 1.52 10.59
N LEU A 116 9.35 1.92 9.54
CA LEU A 116 10.11 1.03 8.68
C LEU A 116 11.60 1.05 9.04
N SER A 117 12.15 -0.11 9.42
CA SER A 117 13.56 -0.27 9.72
C SER A 117 13.99 -1.73 9.61
N THR A 118 15.23 -1.95 9.17
CA THR A 118 15.85 -3.28 9.17
C THR A 118 16.39 -3.70 10.54
N ILE A 119 16.49 -2.75 11.47
CA ILE A 119 16.92 -2.96 12.87
C ILE A 119 15.88 -2.33 13.80
N SER A 120 15.88 -2.74 15.09
CA SER A 120 15.00 -2.12 16.08
C SER A 120 15.22 -0.59 16.15
N PRO A 121 14.21 0.23 15.85
CA PRO A 121 14.38 1.69 15.76
C PRO A 121 14.32 2.39 17.12
N TYR A 122 13.78 1.73 18.15
CA TYR A 122 13.49 2.31 19.44
C TYR A 122 13.45 1.24 20.53
N ASP A 123 13.78 1.59 21.76
CA ASP A 123 13.70 0.67 22.90
C ASP A 123 12.22 0.30 23.16
N GLY A 124 11.96 -1.00 23.30
CA GLY A 124 10.59 -1.52 23.42
C GLY A 124 9.80 -1.57 22.11
N ALA A 125 10.42 -1.29 20.96
CA ALA A 125 9.77 -1.50 19.67
C ALA A 125 9.53 -2.99 19.40
N VAL A 126 8.33 -3.32 18.91
CA VAL A 126 7.96 -4.68 18.53
C VAL A 126 7.75 -4.78 17.03
N GLN A 127 8.22 -5.88 16.45
CA GLN A 127 7.90 -6.18 15.05
C GLN A 127 6.43 -6.52 14.92
N VAL A 128 5.83 -6.03 13.85
CA VAL A 128 4.42 -6.30 13.52
C VAL A 128 4.31 -6.83 12.10
N GLU A 129 3.24 -7.56 11.83
CA GLU A 129 2.95 -8.06 10.50
C GLU A 129 2.82 -6.90 9.50
N PRO A 130 3.51 -7.01 8.35
CA PRO A 130 3.43 -6.01 7.31
C PRO A 130 2.09 -6.07 6.57
N ASN A 131 1.70 -4.94 6.01
CA ASN A 131 0.63 -4.83 5.04
C ASN A 131 1.15 -4.34 3.69
N LEU A 132 0.26 -4.18 2.71
CA LEU A 132 0.64 -3.76 1.36
C LEU A 132 1.21 -2.33 1.31
N GLU A 133 0.73 -1.44 2.18
CA GLU A 133 1.26 -0.07 2.30
C GLU A 133 2.71 -0.07 2.81
N ASP A 134 3.00 -0.88 3.82
CA ASP A 134 4.36 -1.05 4.34
C ASP A 134 5.31 -1.56 3.25
N ALA A 135 4.89 -2.59 2.53
CA ALA A 135 5.67 -3.19 1.45
C ALA A 135 5.94 -2.18 0.32
N TYR A 136 4.92 -1.43 -0.09
CA TYR A 136 5.07 -0.37 -1.08
C TYR A 136 6.09 0.69 -0.62
N LEU A 137 5.99 1.16 0.61
CA LEU A 137 6.93 2.14 1.15
C LEU A 137 8.34 1.58 1.32
N CYS A 138 8.50 0.29 1.69
CA CYS A 138 9.80 -0.39 1.71
C CYS A 138 10.45 -0.40 0.32
N LEU A 139 9.69 -0.71 -0.73
CA LEU A 139 10.18 -0.69 -2.13
C LEU A 139 10.63 0.71 -2.56
N LEU A 140 9.88 1.75 -2.19
CA LEU A 140 10.23 3.12 -2.53
C LEU A 140 11.50 3.61 -1.83
N LYS A 141 11.77 3.09 -0.63
CA LYS A 141 12.91 3.47 0.22
C LYS A 141 14.11 2.54 0.08
N GLU A 142 13.98 1.48 -0.71
CA GLU A 142 15.01 0.46 -0.92
C GLU A 142 15.49 -0.19 0.42
N LEU A 143 14.51 -0.51 1.28
CA LEU A 143 14.70 -1.16 2.56
C LEU A 143 14.64 -2.69 2.44
#